data_fada7d033f1e06f341bfa983aca440bd
#
_entry.id   fada7d033f1e06f341bfa983aca440bd
#
_cell.length_a   1.000
_cell.length_b   1.000
_cell.length_c   1.000
_cell.angle_alpha   90.00
_cell.angle_beta   90.00
_cell.angle_gamma   90.00
#
_symmetry.space_group_name_H-M   'P 1'
#
loop_
_entity.id
_entity.type
_entity.pdbx_description
1 polymer ?
#
loop_
_entity_poly.entity_id
_entity_poly.type
_entity_poly.pdbx_seq_one_letter_code
_entity_poly.pdbx_strand_id
1 'polypeptide(L)'
;MSTRVINPDYRYRVEVCFLPDQYPLYAQDMDIVVVIDVLRATSAMVTAFEHGVERIIPVSTVEEARQFLGREGHIVAAERNGEVVEGFQYGNSPLAFRGPEVAGKTLVMTTTNGTRTIAMAQGAKRMVIGAFLNL
;
A
#
# COMPACT_ATOMS: atom_id res chain seq x y z
N MET A 1 18.11 15.33 -7.80
CA MET A 1 19.19 15.55 -6.81
C MET A 1 18.73 14.93 -5.51
N SER A 2 19.40 13.89 -5.04
CA SER A 2 19.12 13.29 -3.73
C SER A 2 19.69 14.22 -2.66
N THR A 3 18.84 14.73 -1.80
CA THR A 3 19.28 15.51 -0.65
C THR A 3 19.72 14.53 0.44
N ARG A 4 20.99 14.11 0.40
CA ARG A 4 21.58 13.34 1.50
C ARG A 4 21.79 14.26 2.69
N VAL A 5 20.92 14.18 3.67
CA VAL A 5 21.20 14.79 4.98
C VAL A 5 22.05 13.79 5.77
N ILE A 6 23.37 13.94 5.66
CA ILE A 6 24.31 13.17 6.49
C ILE A 6 24.64 14.07 7.70
N ASN A 7 24.01 13.79 8.83
CA ASN A 7 24.45 14.33 10.11
C ASN A 7 25.37 13.28 10.76
N PRO A 8 26.66 13.57 10.97
CA PRO A 8 27.61 12.60 11.52
C PRO A 8 27.29 12.17 12.96
N ASP A 9 26.45 12.89 13.66
CA ASP A 9 26.03 12.58 15.03
C ASP A 9 24.82 11.62 15.09
N TYR A 10 24.17 11.33 13.95
CA TYR A 10 23.06 10.38 13.88
C TYR A 10 23.50 9.03 13.34
N ARG A 11 23.19 7.97 14.10
CA ARG A 11 23.40 6.56 13.71
C ARG A 11 22.46 6.08 12.59
N TYR A 12 21.57 6.92 12.10
CA TYR A 12 20.52 6.53 11.17
C TYR A 12 20.60 7.33 9.88
N ARG A 13 20.48 6.65 8.76
CA ARG A 13 20.34 7.24 7.44
C ARG A 13 18.86 7.25 7.07
N VAL A 14 18.33 8.42 6.66
CA VAL A 14 17.00 8.57 6.09
C VAL A 14 17.14 9.06 4.66
N GLU A 15 16.49 8.34 3.74
CA GLU A 15 16.43 8.70 2.33
C GLU A 15 14.96 8.86 1.93
N VAL A 16 14.66 9.82 1.04
CA VAL A 16 13.33 10.03 0.50
C VAL A 16 13.36 9.78 -0.99
N CYS A 17 12.57 8.78 -1.43
CA CYS A 17 12.40 8.42 -2.82
C CYS A 17 11.01 8.84 -3.29
N PHE A 18 10.91 9.85 -4.15
CA PHE A 18 9.63 10.38 -4.62
C PHE A 18 8.98 9.54 -5.72
N LEU A 19 9.77 8.79 -6.49
CA LEU A 19 9.29 8.02 -7.62
C LEU A 19 9.63 6.54 -7.41
N PRO A 20 8.64 5.64 -7.46
CA PRO A 20 8.88 4.20 -7.29
C PRO A 20 9.98 3.65 -8.20
N ASP A 21 10.05 4.10 -9.46
CA ASP A 21 11.05 3.66 -10.43
C ASP A 21 12.49 4.02 -10.03
N GLN A 22 12.67 4.96 -9.13
CA GLN A 22 13.98 5.34 -8.59
C GLN A 22 14.36 4.52 -7.34
N TYR A 23 13.45 3.74 -6.79
CA TYR A 23 13.68 2.97 -5.57
C TYR A 23 14.95 2.09 -5.62
N PRO A 24 15.31 1.41 -6.73
CA PRO A 24 16.54 0.63 -6.79
C PRO A 24 17.82 1.42 -6.46
N LEU A 25 17.82 2.74 -6.66
CA LEU A 25 18.94 3.63 -6.32
C LEU A 25 19.10 3.85 -4.80
N TYR A 26 18.05 3.58 -4.04
CA TYR A 26 17.95 3.79 -2.60
C TYR A 26 17.92 2.48 -1.81
N ALA A 27 17.60 1.35 -2.46
CA ALA A 27 17.29 0.08 -1.82
C ALA A 27 18.46 -0.57 -1.08
N GLN A 28 19.71 -0.14 -1.35
CA GLN A 28 20.89 -0.73 -0.74
C GLN A 28 20.98 -0.38 0.76
N ASP A 29 21.12 -1.41 1.60
CA ASP A 29 21.34 -1.31 3.05
C ASP A 29 20.22 -0.59 3.82
N MET A 30 18.98 -0.62 3.32
CA MET A 30 17.82 -0.10 4.02
C MET A 30 17.24 -1.18 4.95
N ASP A 31 17.15 -0.85 6.25
CA ASP A 31 16.52 -1.73 7.23
C ASP A 31 15.00 -1.64 7.18
N ILE A 32 14.48 -0.45 6.98
CA ILE A 32 13.04 -0.17 6.95
C ILE A 32 12.71 0.65 5.71
N VAL A 33 11.69 0.24 4.98
CA VAL A 33 11.08 1.01 3.91
C VAL A 33 9.66 1.39 4.32
N VAL A 34 9.35 2.68 4.25
CA VAL A 34 8.00 3.20 4.47
C VAL A 34 7.38 3.53 3.13
N VAL A 35 6.32 2.83 2.77
CA VAL A 35 5.54 3.13 1.57
C VAL A 35 4.45 4.13 1.91
N ILE A 36 4.46 5.28 1.22
CA ILE A 36 3.54 6.39 1.46
C ILE A 36 2.79 6.71 0.17
N ASP A 37 1.49 6.49 0.17
CA ASP A 37 0.54 6.90 -0.88
C ASP A 37 -0.72 7.42 -0.18
N VAL A 38 -0.63 8.67 0.31
CA VAL A 38 -1.70 9.30 1.11
C VAL A 38 -3.00 9.43 0.32
N LEU A 39 -2.91 9.70 -0.97
CA LEU A 39 -4.06 9.83 -1.86
C LEU A 39 -3.91 8.84 -3.06
N ARG A 40 -4.27 7.54 -2.78
CA ARG A 40 -5.11 7.15 -1.63
C ARG A 40 -4.76 5.78 -1.02
N ALA A 41 -3.87 4.98 -1.64
CA ALA A 41 -3.77 3.55 -1.32
C ALA A 41 -3.40 3.28 0.15
N THR A 42 -2.38 3.94 0.68
CA THR A 42 -1.97 3.67 2.08
C THR A 42 -2.98 4.20 3.10
N SER A 43 -3.66 5.31 2.82
CA SER A 43 -4.79 5.77 3.67
C SER A 43 -5.94 4.77 3.67
N ALA A 44 -6.27 4.18 2.53
CA ALA A 44 -7.29 3.14 2.44
C ALA A 44 -6.91 1.89 3.23
N MET A 45 -5.65 1.47 3.15
CA MET A 45 -5.14 0.30 3.88
C MET A 45 -5.17 0.52 5.40
N VAL A 46 -4.73 1.69 5.87
CA VAL A 46 -4.78 2.05 7.31
C VAL A 46 -6.22 2.06 7.81
N THR A 47 -7.15 2.68 7.07
CA THR A 47 -8.56 2.69 7.43
C THR A 47 -9.15 1.28 7.46
N ALA A 48 -8.79 0.43 6.50
CA ALA A 48 -9.26 -0.96 6.45
C ALA A 48 -8.82 -1.74 7.70
N PHE A 49 -7.57 -1.62 8.13
CA PHE A 49 -7.08 -2.24 9.37
C PHE A 49 -7.77 -1.70 10.60
N GLU A 50 -7.98 -0.39 10.70
CA GLU A 50 -8.69 0.24 11.81
C GLU A 50 -10.13 -0.29 11.96
N HIS A 51 -10.77 -0.66 10.85
CA HIS A 51 -12.13 -1.22 10.83
C HIS A 51 -12.18 -2.75 10.81
N GLY A 52 -11.06 -3.41 11.17
CA GLY A 52 -11.03 -4.84 11.46
C GLY A 52 -10.71 -5.75 10.29
N VAL A 53 -10.20 -5.24 9.17
CA VAL A 53 -9.58 -6.09 8.16
C VAL A 53 -8.39 -6.80 8.78
N GLU A 54 -8.33 -8.13 8.69
CA GLU A 54 -7.27 -8.92 9.33
C GLU A 54 -6.00 -8.98 8.49
N ARG A 55 -6.15 -8.92 7.17
CA ARG A 55 -5.03 -9.05 6.23
C ARG A 55 -5.29 -8.26 4.97
N ILE A 56 -4.22 -7.69 4.42
CA ILE A 56 -4.24 -7.08 3.07
C ILE A 56 -3.25 -7.83 2.18
N ILE A 57 -3.73 -8.23 1.00
CA ILE A 57 -2.93 -8.86 -0.05
C ILE A 57 -2.84 -7.86 -1.21
N PRO A 58 -1.75 -7.12 -1.34
CA PRO A 58 -1.52 -6.30 -2.51
C PRO A 58 -1.19 -7.18 -3.71
N VAL A 59 -1.87 -6.95 -4.82
CA VAL A 59 -1.62 -7.64 -6.09
C VAL A 59 -1.31 -6.64 -7.20
N SER A 60 -0.55 -7.06 -8.20
CA SER A 60 -0.01 -6.16 -9.21
C SER A 60 -1.02 -5.85 -10.32
N THR A 61 -1.91 -6.78 -10.63
CA THR A 61 -2.82 -6.66 -11.77
C THR A 61 -4.29 -6.82 -11.37
N VAL A 62 -5.18 -6.31 -12.21
CA VAL A 62 -6.62 -6.50 -12.07
C VAL A 62 -6.99 -7.98 -12.23
N GLU A 63 -6.31 -8.67 -13.12
CA GLU A 63 -6.50 -10.10 -13.41
C GLU A 63 -6.20 -10.96 -12.20
N GLU A 64 -5.11 -10.66 -11.48
CA GLU A 64 -4.78 -11.30 -10.20
C GLU A 64 -5.87 -11.03 -9.15
N ALA A 65 -6.33 -9.79 -9.04
CA ALA A 65 -7.40 -9.43 -8.10
C ALA A 65 -8.71 -10.19 -8.43
N ARG A 66 -9.06 -10.35 -9.73
CA ARG A 66 -10.27 -11.07 -10.16
C ARG A 66 -10.31 -12.51 -9.68
N GLN A 67 -9.17 -13.18 -9.49
CA GLN A 67 -9.11 -14.57 -9.00
C GLN A 67 -9.63 -14.73 -7.57
N PHE A 68 -9.79 -13.64 -6.84
CA PHE A 68 -10.29 -13.62 -5.47
C PHE A 68 -11.78 -13.24 -5.38
N LEU A 69 -12.41 -12.82 -6.49
CA LEU A 69 -13.84 -12.49 -6.49
C LEU A 69 -14.67 -13.71 -6.09
N GLY A 70 -15.64 -13.50 -5.20
CA GLY A 70 -16.52 -14.55 -4.71
C GLY A 70 -15.90 -15.54 -3.72
N ARG A 71 -14.64 -15.38 -3.34
CA ARG A 71 -14.03 -16.22 -2.29
C ARG A 71 -14.57 -15.81 -0.92
N GLU A 72 -15.00 -16.79 -0.15
CA GLU A 72 -15.46 -16.57 1.22
C GLU A 72 -14.35 -15.91 2.06
N GLY A 73 -14.72 -14.96 2.94
CA GLY A 73 -13.77 -14.23 3.78
C GLY A 73 -12.92 -13.19 3.06
N HIS A 74 -13.13 -12.98 1.76
CA HIS A 74 -12.37 -11.98 0.99
C HIS A 74 -13.26 -10.83 0.54
N ILE A 75 -12.69 -9.63 0.55
CA ILE A 75 -13.17 -8.46 -0.18
C ILE A 75 -12.10 -8.04 -1.19
N VAL A 76 -12.53 -7.62 -2.37
CA VAL A 76 -11.61 -7.34 -3.47
C VAL A 76 -11.79 -5.92 -3.96
N ALA A 77 -10.70 -5.18 -3.97
CA ALA A 77 -10.65 -3.78 -4.38
C ALA A 77 -9.75 -3.60 -5.59
N ALA A 78 -10.24 -2.92 -6.59
CA ALA A 78 -9.45 -2.57 -7.77
C ALA A 78 -9.70 -1.12 -8.17
N GLU A 79 -8.61 -0.39 -8.35
CA GLU A 79 -8.64 1.00 -8.80
C GLU A 79 -7.68 1.18 -9.99
N ARG A 80 -8.15 1.94 -10.99
CA ARG A 80 -7.32 2.48 -12.07
C ARG A 80 -7.73 3.92 -12.35
N ASN A 81 -6.76 4.82 -12.44
CA ASN A 81 -6.97 6.25 -12.73
C ASN A 81 -7.94 6.95 -11.75
N GLY A 82 -7.97 6.54 -10.49
CA GLY A 82 -8.84 7.11 -9.46
C GLY A 82 -10.24 6.49 -9.40
N GLU A 83 -10.61 5.62 -10.35
CA GLU A 83 -11.93 5.01 -10.46
C GLU A 83 -11.94 3.53 -10.07
N VAL A 84 -13.10 3.06 -9.63
CA VAL A 84 -13.33 1.64 -9.37
C VAL A 84 -13.35 0.89 -10.70
N VAL A 85 -12.61 -0.20 -10.80
CA VAL A 85 -12.60 -1.03 -12.00
C VAL A 85 -13.93 -1.78 -12.14
N GLU A 86 -14.45 -1.84 -13.36
CA GLU A 86 -15.69 -2.55 -13.66
C GLU A 86 -15.68 -4.01 -13.16
N GLY A 87 -16.76 -4.38 -12.49
CA GLY A 87 -16.94 -5.71 -11.89
C GLY A 87 -16.38 -5.83 -10.46
N PHE A 88 -15.83 -4.75 -9.89
CA PHE A 88 -15.42 -4.71 -8.48
C PHE A 88 -16.36 -3.83 -7.66
N GLN A 89 -16.58 -4.21 -6.41
CA GLN A 89 -17.39 -3.43 -5.48
C GLN A 89 -16.60 -2.29 -4.84
N TYR A 90 -15.29 -2.48 -4.65
CA TYR A 90 -14.43 -1.55 -3.93
C TYR A 90 -13.31 -1.03 -4.83
N GLY A 91 -13.02 0.26 -4.68
CA GLY A 91 -11.80 0.91 -5.18
C GLY A 91 -10.80 1.13 -4.04
N ASN A 92 -10.09 2.26 -4.05
CA ASN A 92 -9.13 2.63 -3.01
C ASN A 92 -9.56 3.86 -2.19
N SER A 93 -10.86 4.13 -2.07
CA SER A 93 -11.37 5.16 -1.17
C SER A 93 -11.32 4.67 0.29
N PRO A 94 -10.68 5.39 1.22
CA PRO A 94 -10.71 5.03 2.64
C PRO A 94 -12.14 4.89 3.18
N LEU A 95 -13.05 5.73 2.71
CA LEU A 95 -14.45 5.72 3.16
C LEU A 95 -15.19 4.41 2.84
N ALA A 96 -14.76 3.69 1.81
CA ALA A 96 -15.35 2.42 1.43
C ALA A 96 -15.06 1.26 2.41
N PHE A 97 -14.08 1.43 3.31
CA PHE A 97 -13.65 0.39 4.26
C PHE A 97 -14.08 0.68 5.70
N ARG A 98 -15.05 1.58 5.91
CA ARG A 98 -15.52 1.96 7.24
C ARG A 98 -16.71 1.15 7.75
N GLY A 99 -17.31 0.34 6.91
CA GLY A 99 -18.46 -0.47 7.25
C GLY A 99 -18.09 -1.75 8.04
N PRO A 100 -19.05 -2.33 8.78
CA PRO A 100 -18.82 -3.56 9.55
C PRO A 100 -18.57 -4.78 8.66
N GLU A 101 -18.92 -4.71 7.39
CA GLU A 101 -18.78 -5.80 6.40
C GLU A 101 -17.31 -6.13 6.08
N VAL A 102 -16.37 -5.25 6.41
CA VAL A 102 -14.93 -5.50 6.18
C VAL A 102 -14.26 -6.22 7.34
N ALA A 103 -14.87 -6.21 8.53
CA ALA A 103 -14.28 -6.79 9.73
C ALA A 103 -14.09 -8.31 9.58
N GLY A 104 -12.95 -8.81 10.02
CA GLY A 104 -12.58 -10.22 9.92
C GLY A 104 -12.28 -10.71 8.50
N LYS A 105 -12.19 -9.80 7.53
CA LYS A 105 -11.94 -10.16 6.12
C LYS A 105 -10.48 -9.99 5.73
N THR A 106 -10.11 -10.69 4.67
CA THR A 106 -8.89 -10.42 3.90
C THR A 106 -9.24 -9.47 2.76
N LEU A 107 -8.58 -8.31 2.71
CA LEU A 107 -8.69 -7.37 1.60
C LEU A 107 -7.63 -7.68 0.53
N VAL A 108 -8.07 -8.03 -0.66
CA VAL A 108 -7.19 -8.12 -1.84
C VAL A 108 -7.30 -6.79 -2.59
N MET A 109 -6.18 -6.12 -2.83
CA MET A 109 -6.19 -4.77 -3.40
C MET A 109 -5.19 -4.62 -4.55
N THR A 110 -5.63 -3.99 -5.64
CA THR A 110 -4.76 -3.51 -6.72
C THR A 110 -5.06 -2.04 -7.01
N THR A 111 -4.01 -1.23 -7.10
CA THR A 111 -4.10 0.21 -7.39
C THR A 111 -3.07 0.61 -8.42
N THR A 112 -3.25 1.79 -9.02
CA THR A 112 -2.36 2.30 -10.07
C THR A 112 -0.91 2.44 -9.57
N ASN A 113 -0.71 3.01 -8.39
CA ASN A 113 0.62 3.34 -7.85
C ASN A 113 0.97 2.58 -6.57
N GLY A 114 0.08 2.56 -5.58
CA GLY A 114 0.38 2.07 -4.24
C GLY A 114 0.83 0.60 -4.22
N THR A 115 0.08 -0.30 -4.86
CA THR A 115 0.44 -1.73 -4.89
C THR A 115 1.70 -2.01 -5.71
N ARG A 116 1.96 -1.23 -6.76
CA ARG A 116 3.22 -1.29 -7.50
C ARG A 116 4.41 -0.89 -6.62
N THR A 117 4.28 0.19 -5.86
CA THR A 117 5.32 0.65 -4.92
C THR A 117 5.61 -0.42 -3.86
N ILE A 118 4.57 -1.05 -3.31
CA ILE A 118 4.71 -2.15 -2.35
C ILE A 118 5.48 -3.33 -2.98
N ALA A 119 5.13 -3.72 -4.21
CA ALA A 119 5.81 -4.81 -4.91
C ALA A 119 7.30 -4.52 -5.13
N MET A 120 7.66 -3.28 -5.46
CA MET A 120 9.06 -2.88 -5.63
C MET A 120 9.84 -2.90 -4.31
N ALA A 121 9.19 -2.67 -3.17
CA ALA A 121 9.81 -2.64 -1.85
C ALA A 121 9.93 -4.03 -1.19
N GLN A 122 9.48 -5.12 -1.81
CA GLN A 122 9.46 -6.48 -1.24
C GLN A 122 10.83 -7.01 -0.82
N GLY A 123 11.92 -6.48 -1.34
CA GLY A 123 13.29 -6.86 -0.94
C GLY A 123 13.80 -6.21 0.35
N ALA A 124 13.05 -5.29 0.96
CA ALA A 124 13.44 -4.64 2.20
C ALA A 124 13.38 -5.60 3.39
N LYS A 125 14.28 -5.43 4.39
CA LYS A 125 14.24 -6.23 5.62
C LYS A 125 12.92 -6.05 6.38
N ARG A 126 12.39 -4.84 6.38
CA ARG A 126 11.06 -4.51 6.92
C ARG A 126 10.40 -3.46 6.03
N MET A 127 9.13 -3.69 5.71
CA MET A 127 8.30 -2.72 5.00
C MET A 127 7.10 -2.35 5.87
N VAL A 128 6.80 -1.06 5.94
CA VAL A 128 5.62 -0.53 6.65
C VAL A 128 4.86 0.43 5.74
N ILE A 129 3.61 0.64 6.04
CA ILE A 129 2.72 1.54 5.32
C ILE A 129 2.56 2.81 6.14
N GLY A 130 2.77 3.97 5.52
CA GLY A 130 2.60 5.28 6.13
C GLY A 130 1.47 6.09 5.50
N ALA A 131 0.66 6.71 6.34
CA ALA A 131 -0.35 7.71 5.98
C ALA A 131 -0.47 8.72 7.12
N PHE A 132 -1.15 9.85 6.90
CA PHE A 132 -1.44 10.78 8.01
C PHE A 132 -2.31 10.17 9.12
N LEU A 133 -2.98 9.06 8.83
CA LEU A 133 -3.89 8.39 9.76
C LEU A 133 -3.15 7.53 10.81
N ASN A 134 -1.88 7.22 10.61
CA ASN A 134 -1.07 6.38 11.51
C ASN A 134 0.31 6.97 11.85
N LEU A 135 0.38 8.29 11.86
CA LEU A 135 1.57 9.05 12.31
C LEU A 135 1.71 9.01 13.83
#